data_75fc20a96a0cd941201ba4db8e70d22d
#
_entry.id   75fc20a96a0cd941201ba4db8e70d22d
#
_cell.length_a   1.000
_cell.length_b   1.000
_cell.length_c   1.000
_cell.angle_alpha   90.00
_cell.angle_beta   90.00
_cell.angle_gamma   90.00
#
_symmetry.space_group_name_H-M   'P 1'
#
loop_
_entity.id
_entity.type
_entity.pdbx_description
1 polymer ?
#
loop_
_entity_poly.entity_id
_entity_poly.type
_entity_poly.pdbx_seq_one_letter_code
_entity_poly.pdbx_strand_id
1 'polypeptide(L)'
;EKYPKRCNALILRGIFLCRPQEIEWFLYGMRTVFPDHWEVFAGHLPPQERCDLLTNYYRRLIDPDPNVHMPAALAWSRYEGACSTLLSDSKIAEEFQRKELALGLARIEAHYFVNQIFLPEDALLKNVDRVRSIPGIIVQRR
;
A
#
# COMPACT_ATOMS: atom_id res chain seq x y z
N GLU A 1 12.25 16.39 -2.48
CA GLU A 1 13.15 16.87 -1.43
C GLU A 1 14.62 16.84 -1.84
N LYS A 2 15.08 15.83 -2.60
CA LYS A 2 16.49 15.74 -3.05
C LYS A 2 16.91 16.89 -3.96
N TYR A 3 16.01 17.37 -4.80
CA TYR A 3 16.29 18.40 -5.81
C TYR A 3 15.23 19.52 -5.77
N PRO A 4 15.10 20.28 -4.66
CA PRO A 4 14.02 21.27 -4.50
C PRO A 4 14.06 22.37 -5.56
N LYS A 5 15.26 22.78 -6.00
CA LYS A 5 15.43 23.81 -7.05
C LYS A 5 14.90 23.40 -8.45
N ARG A 6 14.58 22.12 -8.64
CA ARG A 6 14.01 21.60 -9.89
C ARG A 6 12.49 21.41 -9.83
N CYS A 7 11.87 21.85 -8.73
CA CYS A 7 10.46 21.72 -8.49
C CYS A 7 9.82 23.11 -8.38
N ASN A 8 8.84 23.40 -9.24
CA ASN A 8 8.16 24.68 -9.25
C ASN A 8 6.91 24.70 -8.36
N ALA A 9 6.26 23.56 -8.20
CA ALA A 9 5.08 23.39 -7.35
C ALA A 9 4.90 21.93 -6.96
N LEU A 10 4.13 21.67 -5.89
CA LEU A 10 3.79 20.35 -5.40
C LEU A 10 2.27 20.16 -5.38
N ILE A 11 1.78 19.04 -5.89
CA ILE A 11 0.43 18.55 -5.65
C ILE A 11 0.56 17.21 -4.95
N LEU A 12 0.24 17.20 -3.65
CA LEU A 12 0.34 16.01 -2.81
C LEU A 12 -1.06 15.45 -2.57
N ARG A 13 -1.29 14.23 -3.06
CA ARG A 13 -2.58 13.55 -2.92
C ARG A 13 -2.40 12.22 -2.22
N GLY A 14 -3.24 11.97 -1.20
CA GLY A 14 -3.22 10.69 -0.48
C GLY A 14 -1.85 10.42 0.12
N ILE A 15 -1.36 11.34 0.96
CA ILE A 15 -0.01 11.23 1.53
C ILE A 15 0.11 9.97 2.36
N PHE A 16 1.08 9.15 2.01
CA PHE A 16 1.50 7.95 2.73
C PHE A 16 3.03 7.93 2.80
N LEU A 17 3.57 7.91 3.98
CA LEU A 17 5.02 8.04 4.21
C LEU A 17 5.72 6.69 4.32
N CYS A 18 4.95 5.60 4.29
CA CYS A 18 5.45 4.22 4.37
C CYS A 18 6.29 3.95 5.64
N ARG A 19 5.93 4.62 6.75
CA ARG A 19 6.56 4.38 8.05
C ARG A 19 6.09 3.03 8.61
N PRO A 20 6.85 2.40 9.50
CA PRO A 20 6.48 1.11 10.07
C PRO A 20 5.05 1.08 10.64
N GLN A 21 4.64 2.15 11.38
CA GLN A 21 3.30 2.24 11.94
C GLN A 21 2.18 2.39 10.89
N GLU A 22 2.48 2.97 9.73
CA GLU A 22 1.50 3.10 8.64
C GLU A 22 1.33 1.77 7.89
N ILE A 23 2.43 1.02 7.72
CA ILE A 23 2.40 -0.34 7.16
C ILE A 23 1.65 -1.28 8.13
N GLU A 24 1.96 -1.21 9.43
CA GLU A 24 1.27 -1.97 10.48
C GLU A 24 -0.23 -1.64 10.51
N TRP A 25 -0.58 -0.36 10.39
CA TRP A 25 -1.98 0.06 10.29
C TRP A 25 -2.66 -0.54 9.06
N PHE A 26 -2.04 -0.49 7.89
CA PHE A 26 -2.60 -1.09 6.67
C PHE A 26 -2.81 -2.59 6.81
N LEU A 27 -1.80 -3.32 7.29
CA LEU A 27 -1.84 -4.78 7.36
C LEU A 27 -2.71 -5.33 8.49
N TYR A 28 -2.78 -4.64 9.63
CA TYR A 28 -3.46 -5.15 10.83
C TYR A 28 -4.45 -4.16 11.44
N GLY A 29 -4.17 -2.85 11.43
CA GLY A 29 -5.02 -1.85 12.06
C GLY A 29 -6.35 -1.66 11.33
N MET A 30 -6.34 -1.69 10.01
CA MET A 30 -7.52 -1.49 9.15
C MET A 30 -8.62 -2.53 9.37
N ARG A 31 -8.33 -3.68 9.99
CA ARG A 31 -9.34 -4.66 10.41
C ARG A 31 -10.41 -4.09 11.35
N THR A 32 -10.10 -3.01 12.06
CA THR A 32 -11.06 -2.34 12.93
C THR A 32 -12.12 -1.54 12.16
N VAL A 33 -11.81 -1.16 10.92
CA VAL A 33 -12.68 -0.40 10.03
C VAL A 33 -13.31 -1.30 8.96
N PHE A 34 -12.55 -2.26 8.45
CA PHE A 34 -12.94 -3.18 7.37
C PHE A 34 -12.72 -4.65 7.78
N PRO A 35 -13.41 -5.16 8.82
CA PRO A 35 -13.17 -6.51 9.35
C PRO A 35 -13.39 -7.60 8.30
N ASP A 36 -14.49 -7.54 7.56
CA ASP A 36 -14.86 -8.56 6.57
C ASP A 36 -13.81 -8.65 5.44
N HIS A 37 -13.34 -7.50 4.96
CA HIS A 37 -12.31 -7.46 3.92
C HIS A 37 -10.95 -7.92 4.45
N TRP A 38 -10.64 -7.58 5.71
CA TRP A 38 -9.42 -8.04 6.35
C TRP A 38 -9.42 -9.57 6.56
N GLU A 39 -10.54 -10.15 6.94
CA GLU A 39 -10.65 -11.61 7.10
C GLU A 39 -10.39 -12.34 5.79
N VAL A 40 -10.90 -11.83 4.67
CA VAL A 40 -10.63 -12.41 3.34
C VAL A 40 -9.15 -12.24 2.98
N PHE A 41 -8.57 -11.07 3.24
CA PHE A 41 -7.17 -10.79 3.00
C PHE A 41 -6.27 -11.69 3.85
N ALA A 42 -6.39 -11.66 5.16
CA ALA A 42 -5.59 -12.52 6.04
C ALA A 42 -5.87 -14.01 5.83
N GLY A 43 -7.13 -14.34 5.51
CA GLY A 43 -7.58 -15.72 5.25
C GLY A 43 -6.98 -16.37 4.00
N HIS A 44 -6.43 -15.58 3.08
CA HIS A 44 -5.68 -16.10 1.94
C HIS A 44 -4.42 -16.86 2.39
N LEU A 45 -3.85 -16.49 3.54
CA LEU A 45 -2.70 -17.16 4.12
C LEU A 45 -3.11 -18.23 5.15
N PRO A 46 -2.34 -19.33 5.26
CA PRO A 46 -2.52 -20.30 6.34
C PRO A 46 -2.46 -19.63 7.72
N PRO A 47 -3.21 -20.11 8.72
CA PRO A 47 -3.28 -19.47 10.04
C PRO A 47 -1.93 -19.16 10.68
N GLN A 48 -0.97 -20.08 10.55
CA GLN A 48 0.38 -19.94 11.11
C GLN A 48 1.23 -18.84 10.44
N GLU A 49 0.84 -18.37 9.26
CA GLU A 49 1.56 -17.34 8.51
C GLU A 49 0.94 -15.93 8.71
N ARG A 50 -0.23 -15.83 9.35
CA ARG A 50 -0.96 -14.57 9.51
C ARG A 50 -0.33 -13.61 10.51
N CYS A 51 0.61 -14.09 11.32
CA CYS A 51 1.39 -13.22 12.23
C CYS A 51 2.41 -12.35 11.47
N ASP A 52 2.76 -12.71 10.22
CA ASP A 52 3.63 -11.92 9.35
C ASP A 52 3.04 -11.89 7.93
N LEU A 53 1.99 -11.08 7.77
CA LEU A 53 1.28 -10.95 6.49
C LEU A 53 2.21 -10.44 5.39
N LEU A 54 3.04 -9.44 5.69
CA LEU A 54 3.88 -8.79 4.69
C LEU A 54 4.86 -9.76 4.05
N THR A 55 5.67 -10.44 4.85
CA THR A 55 6.69 -11.38 4.35
C THR A 55 6.04 -12.55 3.61
N ASN A 56 4.93 -13.07 4.13
CA ASN A 56 4.27 -14.22 3.54
C ASN A 56 3.50 -13.89 2.26
N TYR A 57 2.94 -12.69 2.15
CA TYR A 57 2.41 -12.18 0.89
C TYR A 57 3.53 -11.93 -0.12
N TYR A 58 4.59 -11.22 0.29
CA TYR A 58 5.70 -10.89 -0.60
C TYR A 58 6.32 -12.14 -1.22
N ARG A 59 6.55 -13.19 -0.42
CA ARG A 59 7.07 -14.48 -0.91
C ARG A 59 6.20 -15.07 -2.03
N ARG A 60 4.86 -15.00 -1.88
CA ARG A 60 3.93 -15.47 -2.93
C ARG A 60 3.91 -14.57 -4.14
N LEU A 61 3.94 -13.27 -3.94
CA LEU A 61 3.87 -12.29 -5.02
C LEU A 61 5.07 -12.36 -5.96
N ILE A 62 6.26 -12.71 -5.46
CA ILE A 62 7.47 -12.88 -6.28
C ILE A 62 7.64 -14.30 -6.83
N ASP A 63 6.78 -15.24 -6.46
CA ASP A 63 6.82 -16.60 -6.99
C ASP A 63 6.64 -16.58 -8.52
N PRO A 64 7.43 -17.35 -9.29
CA PRO A 64 7.28 -17.39 -10.74
C PRO A 64 6.01 -18.09 -11.22
N ASP A 65 5.39 -18.97 -10.40
CA ASP A 65 4.17 -19.70 -10.76
C ASP A 65 2.94 -18.78 -10.69
N PRO A 66 2.22 -18.58 -11.81
CA PRO A 66 0.96 -17.83 -11.81
C PRO A 66 -0.12 -18.40 -10.88
N ASN A 67 -0.10 -19.69 -10.61
CA ASN A 67 -1.05 -20.32 -9.67
C ASN A 67 -0.77 -19.92 -8.21
N VAL A 68 0.42 -19.42 -7.91
CA VAL A 68 0.81 -18.91 -6.59
C VAL A 68 0.66 -17.39 -6.51
N HIS A 69 1.27 -16.66 -7.45
CA HIS A 69 1.29 -15.19 -7.32
C HIS A 69 -0.05 -14.52 -7.67
N MET A 70 -0.83 -15.05 -8.61
CA MET A 70 -2.07 -14.38 -9.02
C MET A 70 -3.15 -14.37 -7.93
N PRO A 71 -3.43 -15.48 -7.21
CA PRO A 71 -4.37 -15.45 -6.10
C PRO A 71 -3.93 -14.48 -4.99
N ALA A 72 -2.64 -14.45 -4.66
CA ALA A 72 -2.10 -13.52 -3.67
C ALA A 72 -2.25 -12.05 -4.12
N ALA A 73 -1.94 -11.76 -5.39
CA ALA A 73 -2.08 -10.42 -5.95
C ALA A 73 -3.55 -9.94 -5.95
N LEU A 74 -4.48 -10.81 -6.32
CA LEU A 74 -5.90 -10.49 -6.30
C LEU A 74 -6.43 -10.27 -4.88
N ALA A 75 -5.97 -11.05 -3.89
CA ALA A 75 -6.34 -10.87 -2.49
C ALA A 75 -5.82 -9.53 -1.94
N TRP A 76 -4.56 -9.21 -2.22
CA TRP A 76 -3.95 -7.92 -1.86
C TRP A 76 -4.69 -6.74 -2.50
N SER A 77 -4.83 -6.75 -3.82
CA SER A 77 -5.43 -5.66 -4.58
C SER A 77 -6.89 -5.43 -4.20
N ARG A 78 -7.67 -6.49 -3.95
CA ARG A 78 -9.04 -6.39 -3.48
C ARG A 78 -9.13 -5.72 -2.11
N TYR A 79 -8.22 -6.07 -1.20
CA TYR A 79 -8.13 -5.44 0.11
C TYR A 79 -7.76 -3.96 0.02
N GLU A 80 -6.76 -3.61 -0.78
CA GLU A 80 -6.36 -2.23 -1.05
C GLU A 80 -7.54 -1.41 -1.63
N GLY A 81 -8.24 -1.95 -2.61
CA GLY A 81 -9.42 -1.32 -3.21
C GLY A 81 -10.52 -1.06 -2.18
N ALA A 82 -10.80 -2.03 -1.30
CA ALA A 82 -11.79 -1.88 -0.24
C ALA A 82 -11.40 -0.80 0.78
N CYS A 83 -10.12 -0.74 1.15
CA CYS A 83 -9.59 0.27 2.07
C CYS A 83 -9.50 1.67 1.44
N SER A 84 -9.53 1.78 0.12
CA SER A 84 -9.43 3.05 -0.60
C SER A 84 -10.69 3.91 -0.52
N THR A 85 -11.84 3.35 -0.15
CA THR A 85 -13.12 4.06 -0.05
C THR A 85 -13.87 3.65 1.20
N LEU A 86 -14.46 4.64 1.90
CA LEU A 86 -15.28 4.35 3.08
C LEU A 86 -16.63 3.72 2.69
N LEU A 87 -17.18 4.14 1.56
CA LEU A 87 -18.39 3.54 0.98
C LEU A 87 -17.98 2.66 -0.19
N SER A 88 -18.62 1.50 -0.31
CA SER A 88 -18.35 0.57 -1.41
C SER A 88 -18.62 1.24 -2.77
N ASP A 89 -17.64 1.15 -3.67
CA ASP A 89 -17.73 1.61 -5.06
C ASP A 89 -17.43 0.42 -5.99
N SER A 90 -18.46 -0.02 -6.72
CA SER A 90 -18.33 -1.17 -7.60
C SER A 90 -17.29 -0.97 -8.70
N LYS A 91 -17.14 0.24 -9.22
CA LYS A 91 -16.18 0.55 -10.29
C LYS A 91 -14.75 0.44 -9.78
N ILE A 92 -14.50 0.96 -8.59
CA ILE A 92 -13.19 0.82 -7.93
C ILE A 92 -12.92 -0.65 -7.64
N ALA A 93 -13.89 -1.37 -7.09
CA ALA A 93 -13.74 -2.79 -6.81
C ALA A 93 -13.45 -3.63 -8.07
N GLU A 94 -14.10 -3.34 -9.19
CA GLU A 94 -13.85 -3.98 -10.49
C GLU A 94 -12.45 -3.66 -11.02
N GLU A 95 -12.02 -2.41 -10.93
CA GLU A 95 -10.69 -1.98 -11.38
C GLU A 95 -9.58 -2.72 -10.61
N PHE A 96 -9.69 -2.78 -9.29
CA PHE A 96 -8.71 -3.48 -8.43
C PHE A 96 -8.73 -5.01 -8.59
N GLN A 97 -9.73 -5.58 -9.29
CA GLN A 97 -9.78 -7.00 -9.64
C GLN A 97 -9.20 -7.32 -11.02
N ARG A 98 -8.79 -6.33 -11.80
CA ARG A 98 -8.10 -6.57 -13.08
C ARG A 98 -6.74 -7.18 -12.81
N LYS A 99 -6.47 -8.34 -13.42
CA LYS A 99 -5.27 -9.15 -13.14
C LYS A 99 -3.95 -8.38 -13.32
N GLU A 100 -3.86 -7.60 -14.39
CA GLU A 100 -2.66 -6.81 -14.71
C GLU A 100 -2.41 -5.72 -13.66
N LEU A 101 -3.46 -5.01 -13.26
CA LEU A 101 -3.39 -4.01 -12.20
C LEU A 101 -3.04 -4.67 -10.87
N ALA A 102 -3.76 -5.73 -10.50
CA ALA A 102 -3.59 -6.41 -9.22
C ALA A 102 -2.16 -6.92 -9.02
N LEU A 103 -1.58 -7.54 -10.05
CA LEU A 103 -0.22 -8.06 -9.95
C LEU A 103 0.82 -6.94 -9.85
N GLY A 104 0.70 -5.90 -10.68
CA GLY A 104 1.60 -4.76 -10.66
C GLY A 104 1.54 -4.01 -9.32
N LEU A 105 0.33 -3.68 -8.86
CA LEU A 105 0.09 -3.00 -7.58
C LEU A 105 0.70 -3.80 -6.42
N ALA A 106 0.25 -5.04 -6.21
CA ALA A 106 0.65 -5.84 -5.07
C ALA A 106 2.17 -6.09 -5.03
N ARG A 107 2.80 -6.37 -6.17
CA ARG A 107 4.25 -6.58 -6.27
C ARG A 107 5.03 -5.32 -5.90
N ILE A 108 4.63 -4.18 -6.45
CA ILE A 108 5.33 -2.90 -6.21
C ILE A 108 5.17 -2.50 -4.74
N GLU A 109 3.96 -2.50 -4.22
CA GLU A 109 3.71 -2.13 -2.81
C GLU A 109 4.45 -3.04 -1.84
N ALA A 110 4.24 -4.35 -1.92
CA ALA A 110 4.91 -5.29 -1.03
C ALA A 110 6.43 -5.19 -1.13
N HIS A 111 6.99 -4.97 -2.34
CA HIS A 111 8.42 -4.76 -2.52
C HIS A 111 8.93 -3.50 -1.80
N TYR A 112 8.21 -2.39 -1.92
CA TYR A 112 8.57 -1.16 -1.21
C TYR A 112 8.40 -1.31 0.31
N PHE A 113 7.37 -2.01 0.76
CA PHE A 113 7.10 -2.20 2.19
C PHE A 113 8.19 -3.05 2.86
N VAL A 114 8.57 -4.19 2.29
CA VAL A 114 9.63 -5.05 2.85
C VAL A 114 11.00 -4.38 2.83
N ASN A 115 11.23 -3.43 1.92
CA ASN A 115 12.49 -2.68 1.79
C ASN A 115 12.43 -1.28 2.41
N GLN A 116 11.38 -0.96 3.22
CA GLN A 116 11.26 0.34 3.89
C GLN A 116 11.41 1.51 2.92
N ILE A 117 10.78 1.40 1.72
CA ILE A 117 10.88 2.34 0.59
C ILE A 117 12.31 2.74 0.19
N PHE A 118 13.31 1.94 0.58
CA PHE A 118 14.74 2.25 0.35
C PHE A 118 15.21 3.58 0.95
N LEU A 119 14.54 4.04 2.00
CA LEU A 119 14.87 5.27 2.71
C LEU A 119 15.04 4.99 4.21
N PRO A 120 15.92 5.74 4.89
CA PRO A 120 15.96 5.74 6.34
C PRO A 120 14.61 6.12 6.95
N GLU A 121 14.31 5.62 8.13
CA GLU A 121 13.10 5.95 8.85
C GLU A 121 12.92 7.49 9.00
N ASP A 122 11.71 7.95 8.74
CA ASP A 122 11.32 9.36 8.76
C ASP A 122 12.09 10.27 7.78
N ALA A 123 12.79 9.72 6.78
CA ALA A 123 13.58 10.51 5.85
C ALA A 123 12.77 11.64 5.19
N LEU A 124 11.51 11.36 4.82
CA LEU A 124 10.64 12.37 4.22
C LEU A 124 10.28 13.48 5.21
N LEU A 125 9.94 13.14 6.45
CA LEU A 125 9.63 14.12 7.50
C LEU A 125 10.86 14.95 7.90
N LYS A 126 12.01 14.31 8.07
CA LYS A 126 13.25 14.98 8.44
C LYS A 126 13.76 15.97 7.37
N ASN A 127 13.32 15.79 6.13
CA ASN A 127 13.72 16.63 5.00
C ASN A 127 12.62 17.55 4.47
N VAL A 128 11.45 17.62 5.12
CA VAL A 128 10.31 18.43 4.64
C VAL A 128 10.64 19.92 4.52
N ASP A 129 11.51 20.44 5.37
CA ASP A 129 11.94 21.84 5.32
C ASP A 129 12.65 22.22 4.01
N ARG A 130 13.23 21.25 3.31
CA ARG A 130 13.87 21.47 2.00
C ARG A 130 12.89 21.85 0.89
N VAL A 131 11.62 21.53 1.07
CA VAL A 131 10.53 21.84 0.10
C VAL A 131 9.54 22.88 0.62
N ARG A 132 9.77 23.39 1.84
CA ARG A 132 8.87 24.32 2.53
C ARG A 132 8.54 25.60 1.75
N SER A 133 9.48 26.10 0.96
CA SER A 133 9.31 27.30 0.13
C SER A 133 8.65 27.04 -1.21
N ILE A 134 8.40 25.79 -1.57
CA ILE A 134 7.77 25.42 -2.83
C ILE A 134 6.26 25.53 -2.68
N PRO A 135 5.54 26.29 -3.53
CA PRO A 135 4.09 26.34 -3.50
C PRO A 135 3.48 24.95 -3.61
N GLY A 136 2.48 24.64 -2.79
CA GLY A 136 1.90 23.31 -2.79
C GLY A 136 0.42 23.28 -2.44
N ILE A 137 -0.26 22.24 -2.95
CA ILE A 137 -1.63 21.89 -2.61
C ILE A 137 -1.62 20.47 -2.06
N ILE A 138 -2.31 20.28 -0.93
CA ILE A 138 -2.51 18.97 -0.32
C ILE A 138 -3.96 18.55 -0.50
N VAL A 139 -4.18 17.37 -1.09
CA VAL A 139 -5.48 16.74 -1.24
C VAL A 139 -5.45 15.44 -0.44
N GLN A 140 -6.10 15.44 0.71
CA GLN A 140 -6.15 14.30 1.62
C GLN A 140 -7.60 13.91 1.87
N ARG A 141 -7.88 12.61 1.90
CA ARG A 141 -9.19 12.09 2.34
C ARG A 141 -9.32 12.20 3.87
N ARG A 142 -10.57 12.31 4.30
CA ARG A 142 -10.93 12.19 5.71
C ARG A 142 -10.83 10.74 6.15
#